data_7fa5126355575027e31bab1724ed6fe9
#
_entry.id   7fa5126355575027e31bab1724ed6fe9
#
_cell.length_a   1.000
_cell.length_b   1.000
_cell.length_c   1.000
_cell.angle_alpha   90.00
_cell.angle_beta   90.00
_cell.angle_gamma   90.00
#
_symmetry.space_group_name_H-M   'P 1'
#
loop_
_entity.id
_entity.type
_entity.pdbx_description
1 polymer ?
#
loop_
_entity_poly.entity_id
_entity_poly.type
_entity_poly.pdbx_seq_one_letter_code
_entity_poly.pdbx_strand_id
1 'polypeptide(L)'
;SYVRIRGEISRPSFPGSGHVYFTLKDTDGTIAAIIWKYTLPRLSIKPEEGMEVICTGKVTTFAGQSKYQIIVESMEVAGEGALLKMLEDRRKKLLKEGLFNQEFKKPIPYLPKIIGVITSPSGAVIRDILHRLSDRFPSHVYLWPVAVQGEGSAKQISNAIDKFNQFTDETTIKKPDLLIVARGGGSLEDLWSFNE
;
A
#
# COMPACT_ATOMS: atom_id res chain seq x y z
N SER A 1 -2.48 28.56 14.23
CA SER A 1 -2.58 27.50 15.25
C SER A 1 -2.39 26.14 14.62
N TYR A 2 -1.69 25.27 15.32
CA TYR A 2 -1.61 23.86 14.99
C TYR A 2 -2.86 23.16 15.51
N VAL A 3 -3.49 22.35 14.67
CA VAL A 3 -4.75 21.66 15.01
C VAL A 3 -4.69 20.21 14.55
N ARG A 4 -5.50 19.38 15.19
CA ARG A 4 -5.77 18.01 14.82
C ARG A 4 -7.27 17.89 14.53
N ILE A 5 -7.63 17.59 13.29
CA ILE A 5 -9.02 17.58 12.81
C ILE A 5 -9.35 16.18 12.30
N ARG A 6 -10.43 15.59 12.82
CA ARG A 6 -11.02 14.35 12.32
C ARG A 6 -12.14 14.69 11.33
N GLY A 7 -12.19 13.97 10.22
CA GLY A 7 -13.26 14.11 9.24
C GLY A 7 -13.11 13.12 8.09
N GLU A 8 -14.17 13.02 7.29
CA GLU A 8 -14.18 12.22 6.06
C GLU A 8 -13.65 13.06 4.89
N ILE A 9 -12.76 12.46 4.09
CA ILE A 9 -12.25 13.08 2.87
C ILE A 9 -13.36 13.11 1.81
N SER A 10 -13.60 14.30 1.26
CA SER A 10 -14.50 14.50 0.14
C SER A 10 -13.86 15.31 -0.96
N ARG A 11 -14.13 14.93 -2.20
CA ARG A 11 -13.66 15.57 -3.44
C ARG A 11 -12.13 15.73 -3.53
N PRO A 12 -11.34 14.66 -3.36
CA PRO A 12 -9.91 14.75 -3.53
C PRO A 12 -9.58 15.09 -4.98
N SER A 13 -8.68 16.06 -5.17
CA SER A 13 -8.24 16.56 -6.48
C SER A 13 -6.72 16.54 -6.53
N PHE A 14 -6.18 15.99 -7.62
CA PHE A 14 -4.74 15.80 -7.86
C PHE A 14 -4.30 16.57 -9.11
N PRO A 15 -4.22 17.90 -9.07
CA PRO A 15 -3.80 18.69 -10.22
C PRO A 15 -2.33 18.42 -10.58
N GLY A 16 -1.94 18.72 -11.81
CA GLY A 16 -0.58 18.54 -12.32
C GLY A 16 0.52 19.30 -11.57
N SER A 17 0.15 20.23 -10.67
CA SER A 17 1.08 20.92 -9.75
C SER A 17 1.68 19.98 -8.68
N GLY A 18 1.12 18.78 -8.51
CA GLY A 18 1.54 17.80 -7.51
C GLY A 18 1.03 18.08 -6.09
N HIS A 19 0.22 19.12 -5.90
CA HIS A 19 -0.50 19.36 -4.66
C HIS A 19 -1.78 18.53 -4.61
N VAL A 20 -2.28 18.22 -3.41
CA VAL A 20 -3.57 17.57 -3.25
C VAL A 20 -4.51 18.49 -2.50
N TYR A 21 -5.71 18.65 -3.04
CA TYR A 21 -6.78 19.44 -2.44
C TYR A 21 -7.95 18.53 -2.15
N PHE A 22 -8.58 18.68 -0.99
CA PHE A 22 -9.78 17.96 -0.61
C PHE A 22 -10.55 18.73 0.45
N THR A 23 -11.73 18.26 0.78
CA THR A 23 -12.55 18.78 1.86
C THR A 23 -12.62 17.73 2.96
N LEU A 24 -12.33 18.11 4.19
CA LEU A 24 -12.69 17.32 5.37
C LEU A 24 -14.09 17.68 5.78
N LYS A 25 -14.97 16.71 5.94
CA LYS A 25 -16.35 16.88 6.40
C LYS A 25 -16.62 15.99 7.60
N ASP A 26 -17.47 16.47 8.48
CA ASP A 26 -18.13 15.71 9.55
C ASP A 26 -19.63 16.03 9.56
N THR A 27 -20.32 15.69 10.66
CA THR A 27 -21.74 15.96 10.83
C THR A 27 -22.05 17.44 10.97
N ASP A 28 -21.09 18.25 11.43
CA ASP A 28 -21.31 19.64 11.85
C ASP A 28 -20.73 20.66 10.87
N GLY A 29 -19.78 20.25 10.00
CA GLY A 29 -19.17 21.20 9.11
C GLY A 29 -18.19 20.64 8.10
N THR A 30 -17.56 21.56 7.38
CA THR A 30 -16.53 21.23 6.38
C THR A 30 -15.38 22.22 6.46
N ILE A 31 -14.17 21.72 6.22
CA ILE A 31 -12.98 22.55 6.08
C ILE A 31 -12.18 22.14 4.84
N ALA A 32 -11.71 23.11 4.06
CA ALA A 32 -10.80 22.84 2.96
C ALA A 32 -9.45 22.38 3.47
N ALA A 33 -8.86 21.40 2.81
CA ALA A 33 -7.55 20.84 3.15
C ALA A 33 -6.62 20.84 1.95
N ILE A 34 -5.35 21.11 2.20
CA ILE A 34 -4.29 21.06 1.20
C ILE A 34 -3.11 20.26 1.72
N ILE A 35 -2.59 19.38 0.87
CA ILE A 35 -1.32 18.69 1.07
C ILE A 35 -0.35 19.21 0.02
N TRP A 36 0.77 19.76 0.45
CA TRP A 36 1.81 20.23 -0.46
C TRP A 36 2.55 19.05 -1.09
N LYS A 37 3.00 19.21 -2.32
CA LYS A 37 3.73 18.18 -3.08
C LYS A 37 4.92 17.55 -2.34
N TYR A 38 5.56 18.31 -1.45
CA TYR A 38 6.69 17.83 -0.66
C TYR A 38 6.27 17.06 0.61
N THR A 39 5.02 17.24 1.04
CA THR A 39 4.44 16.53 2.17
C THR A 39 3.81 15.20 1.74
N LEU A 40 3.20 15.17 0.56
CA LEU A 40 2.50 13.99 0.03
C LEU A 40 3.34 12.70 0.08
N PRO A 41 4.62 12.69 -0.32
CA PRO A 41 5.45 11.50 -0.24
C PRO A 41 5.75 11.03 1.19
N ARG A 42 5.58 11.88 2.18
CA ARG A 42 5.85 11.57 3.60
C ARG A 42 4.62 11.04 4.34
N LEU A 43 3.45 11.10 3.71
CA LEU A 43 2.23 10.56 4.30
C LEU A 43 2.23 9.04 4.15
N SER A 44 1.86 8.35 5.22
CA SER A 44 1.71 6.89 5.24
C SER A 44 0.55 6.40 4.37
N ILE A 45 -0.38 7.30 4.02
CA ILE A 45 -1.62 6.97 3.32
C ILE A 45 -1.92 8.05 2.28
N LYS A 46 -2.34 7.64 1.08
CA LYS A 46 -2.86 8.58 0.06
C LYS A 46 -4.30 8.94 0.38
N PRO A 47 -4.68 10.23 0.25
CA PRO A 47 -6.06 10.66 0.45
C PRO A 47 -6.98 10.08 -0.63
N GLU A 48 -8.04 9.38 -0.22
CA GLU A 48 -9.07 8.83 -1.10
C GLU A 48 -10.46 9.28 -0.65
N GLU A 49 -11.41 9.38 -1.59
CA GLU A 49 -12.80 9.76 -1.33
C GLU A 49 -13.46 8.83 -0.30
N GLY A 50 -14.12 9.41 0.69
CA GLY A 50 -14.84 8.66 1.72
C GLY A 50 -13.96 8.13 2.86
N MET A 51 -12.65 8.40 2.84
CA MET A 51 -11.74 7.99 3.90
C MET A 51 -11.94 8.87 5.13
N GLU A 52 -12.19 8.27 6.29
CA GLU A 52 -12.20 8.97 7.57
C GLU A 52 -10.76 9.09 8.10
N VAL A 53 -10.30 10.32 8.29
CA VAL A 53 -8.90 10.60 8.66
C VAL A 53 -8.81 11.58 9.81
N ILE A 54 -7.67 11.55 10.49
CA ILE A 54 -7.23 12.60 11.39
C ILE A 54 -6.08 13.34 10.72
N CYS A 55 -6.34 14.58 10.33
CA CYS A 55 -5.34 15.47 9.76
C CYS A 55 -4.74 16.37 10.84
N THR A 56 -3.42 16.38 10.93
CA THR A 56 -2.68 17.33 11.79
C THR A 56 -1.99 18.35 10.92
N GLY A 57 -2.14 19.60 11.26
CA GLY A 57 -1.56 20.66 10.45
C GLY A 57 -1.93 22.07 10.93
N LYS A 58 -1.69 23.03 10.08
CA LYS A 58 -1.82 24.46 10.37
C LYS A 58 -3.07 25.02 9.73
N VAL A 59 -3.98 25.58 10.53
CA VAL A 59 -5.11 26.33 9.99
C VAL A 59 -4.63 27.68 9.51
N THR A 60 -5.00 28.04 8.29
CA THR A 60 -4.73 29.31 7.64
C THR A 60 -5.94 29.82 6.90
N THR A 61 -5.91 31.06 6.49
CA THR A 61 -6.92 31.67 5.63
C THR A 61 -6.37 31.80 4.21
N PHE A 62 -7.16 31.49 3.21
CA PHE A 62 -6.82 31.81 1.84
C PHE A 62 -7.30 33.23 1.52
N ALA A 63 -6.35 34.15 1.40
CA ALA A 63 -6.61 35.58 1.30
C ALA A 63 -7.55 35.98 0.15
N GLY A 64 -7.55 35.21 -0.95
CA GLY A 64 -8.40 35.50 -2.11
C GLY A 64 -9.89 35.12 -1.97
N GLN A 65 -10.29 34.36 -0.93
CA GLN A 65 -11.66 33.86 -0.78
C GLN A 65 -12.21 33.90 0.65
N SER A 66 -11.50 34.46 1.61
CA SER A 66 -11.87 34.50 3.05
C SER A 66 -12.29 33.12 3.61
N LYS A 67 -11.70 32.04 3.10
CA LYS A 67 -11.99 30.65 3.54
C LYS A 67 -10.88 30.16 4.46
N TYR A 68 -11.29 29.46 5.51
CA TYR A 68 -10.37 28.70 6.33
C TYR A 68 -9.96 27.42 5.61
N GLN A 69 -8.68 27.07 5.73
CA GLN A 69 -8.16 25.80 5.23
C GLN A 69 -7.11 25.26 6.19
N ILE A 70 -6.96 23.94 6.20
CA ILE A 70 -5.87 23.28 6.90
C ILE A 70 -4.76 22.91 5.91
N ILE A 71 -3.54 23.31 6.21
CA ILE A 71 -2.33 22.79 5.56
C ILE A 71 -1.96 21.53 6.31
N VAL A 72 -2.15 20.38 5.69
CA VAL A 72 -1.93 19.06 6.30
C VAL A 72 -0.44 18.74 6.27
N GLU A 73 0.11 18.40 7.42
CA GLU A 73 1.50 17.98 7.58
C GLU A 73 1.61 16.49 7.91
N SER A 74 0.61 15.93 8.61
CA SER A 74 0.46 14.49 8.78
C SER A 74 -1.01 14.08 8.69
N MET A 75 -1.25 12.85 8.27
CA MET A 75 -2.57 12.26 8.11
C MET A 75 -2.55 10.82 8.59
N GLU A 76 -3.51 10.48 9.43
CA GLU A 76 -3.72 9.13 9.98
C GLU A 76 -5.15 8.69 9.66
N VAL A 77 -5.38 7.40 9.43
CA VAL A 77 -6.77 6.91 9.29
C VAL A 77 -7.47 6.96 10.63
N ALA A 78 -8.68 7.48 10.64
CA ALA A 78 -9.50 7.55 11.84
C ALA A 78 -10.25 6.23 12.05
N GLY A 79 -9.52 5.21 12.50
CA GLY A 79 -10.06 3.92 12.92
C GLY A 79 -10.02 2.80 11.88
N GLU A 80 -10.00 1.57 12.36
CA GLU A 80 -9.96 0.34 11.54
C GLU A 80 -11.14 0.21 10.56
N GLY A 81 -12.30 0.78 10.91
CA GLY A 81 -13.50 0.69 10.09
C GLY A 81 -13.38 1.36 8.70
N ALA A 82 -12.64 2.46 8.60
CA ALA A 82 -12.42 3.13 7.32
C ALA A 82 -11.51 2.31 6.40
N LEU A 83 -10.42 1.73 6.94
CA LEU A 83 -9.53 0.84 6.19
C LEU A 83 -10.24 -0.43 5.73
N LEU A 84 -11.07 -1.02 6.60
CA LEU A 84 -11.87 -2.20 6.26
C LEU A 84 -12.86 -1.90 5.13
N LYS A 85 -13.52 -0.74 5.16
CA LYS A 85 -14.42 -0.30 4.09
C LYS A 85 -13.65 -0.15 2.76
N MET A 86 -12.50 0.52 2.78
CA MET A 86 -11.65 0.67 1.59
C MET A 86 -11.20 -0.68 1.02
N LEU A 87 -10.82 -1.63 1.89
CA LEU A 87 -10.45 -2.98 1.49
C LEU A 87 -11.62 -3.69 0.80
N GLU A 88 -12.83 -3.58 1.35
CA GLU A 88 -14.02 -4.20 0.77
C GLU A 88 -14.41 -3.56 -0.58
N ASP A 89 -14.33 -2.24 -0.70
CA ASP A 89 -14.60 -1.54 -1.95
C ASP A 89 -13.57 -1.91 -3.04
N ARG A 90 -12.29 -2.02 -2.68
CA ARG A 90 -11.23 -2.51 -3.58
C ARG A 90 -11.47 -3.95 -4.00
N ARG A 91 -11.83 -4.82 -3.05
CA ARG A 91 -12.19 -6.21 -3.35
C ARG A 91 -13.35 -6.31 -4.35
N LYS A 92 -14.42 -5.52 -4.16
CA LYS A 92 -15.54 -5.46 -5.10
C LYS A 92 -15.13 -5.00 -6.49
N LYS A 93 -14.24 -4.00 -6.56
CA LYS A 93 -13.69 -3.52 -7.83
C LYS A 93 -12.92 -4.62 -8.56
N LEU A 94 -11.97 -5.28 -7.88
CA LEU A 94 -11.16 -6.35 -8.46
C LEU A 94 -12.02 -7.58 -8.85
N LEU A 95 -13.08 -7.85 -8.08
CA LEU A 95 -14.05 -8.89 -8.43
C LEU A 95 -14.80 -8.57 -9.73
N LYS A 96 -15.22 -7.31 -9.91
CA LYS A 96 -15.85 -6.84 -11.16
C LYS A 96 -14.91 -6.94 -12.36
N GLU A 97 -13.62 -6.71 -12.16
CA GLU A 97 -12.57 -6.84 -13.18
C GLU A 97 -12.25 -8.33 -13.48
N GLY A 98 -12.85 -9.27 -12.75
CA GLY A 98 -12.69 -10.71 -12.96
C GLY A 98 -11.36 -11.29 -12.45
N LEU A 99 -10.54 -10.50 -11.74
CA LEU A 99 -9.19 -10.90 -11.32
C LEU A 99 -9.18 -12.09 -10.34
N PHE A 100 -10.32 -12.41 -9.72
CA PHE A 100 -10.46 -13.57 -8.83
C PHE A 100 -10.97 -14.84 -9.52
N ASN A 101 -11.22 -14.80 -10.83
CA ASN A 101 -11.72 -15.94 -11.57
C ASN A 101 -10.74 -17.11 -11.54
N GLN A 102 -11.29 -18.33 -11.50
CA GLN A 102 -10.49 -19.57 -11.42
C GLN A 102 -9.56 -19.75 -12.62
N GLU A 103 -9.95 -19.24 -13.80
CA GLU A 103 -9.15 -19.32 -15.03
C GLU A 103 -7.77 -18.64 -14.93
N PHE A 104 -7.63 -17.64 -14.05
CA PHE A 104 -6.35 -16.97 -13.79
C PHE A 104 -5.50 -17.67 -12.73
N LYS A 105 -6.07 -18.63 -11.99
CA LYS A 105 -5.36 -19.33 -10.92
C LYS A 105 -4.63 -20.53 -11.48
N LYS A 106 -3.33 -20.55 -11.32
CA LYS A 106 -2.49 -21.70 -11.70
C LYS A 106 -2.36 -22.67 -10.53
N PRO A 107 -2.31 -23.99 -10.79
CA PRO A 107 -2.03 -24.97 -9.74
C PRO A 107 -0.60 -24.73 -9.18
N ILE A 108 -0.48 -24.87 -7.86
CA ILE A 108 0.83 -24.81 -7.22
C ILE A 108 1.62 -26.06 -7.62
N PRO A 109 2.90 -25.92 -8.08
CA PRO A 109 3.73 -27.08 -8.42
C PRO A 109 3.95 -27.96 -7.19
N TYR A 110 3.85 -29.27 -7.38
CA TYR A 110 3.99 -30.24 -6.27
C TYR A 110 5.37 -30.21 -5.61
N LEU A 111 6.44 -30.13 -6.42
CA LEU A 111 7.83 -30.08 -5.96
C LEU A 111 8.60 -28.98 -6.73
N PRO A 112 8.47 -27.70 -6.33
CA PRO A 112 9.20 -26.60 -6.98
C PRO A 112 10.69 -26.71 -6.73
N LYS A 113 11.50 -26.68 -7.77
CA LYS A 113 12.96 -26.72 -7.68
C LYS A 113 13.55 -25.35 -7.33
N ILE A 114 12.95 -24.32 -7.87
CA ILE A 114 13.37 -22.93 -7.71
C ILE A 114 12.21 -22.11 -7.16
N ILE A 115 12.41 -21.49 -6.01
CA ILE A 115 11.40 -20.64 -5.35
C ILE A 115 11.92 -19.21 -5.29
N GLY A 116 11.19 -18.29 -5.90
CA GLY A 116 11.42 -16.85 -5.73
C GLY A 116 10.74 -16.35 -4.47
N VAL A 117 11.44 -15.64 -3.60
CA VAL A 117 10.89 -15.05 -2.38
C VAL A 117 11.07 -13.54 -2.43
N ILE A 118 9.97 -12.81 -2.31
CA ILE A 118 9.92 -11.33 -2.27
C ILE A 118 9.54 -10.93 -0.85
N THR A 119 10.50 -10.46 -0.08
CA THR A 119 10.31 -10.08 1.33
C THR A 119 11.49 -9.24 1.84
N SER A 120 11.40 -8.78 3.09
CA SER A 120 12.52 -8.13 3.78
C SER A 120 13.69 -9.12 4.03
N PRO A 121 14.94 -8.73 3.75
CA PRO A 121 16.10 -9.65 3.89
C PRO A 121 16.44 -9.96 5.35
N SER A 122 16.04 -9.12 6.30
CA SER A 122 16.38 -9.26 7.73
C SER A 122 15.21 -9.72 8.60
N GLY A 123 14.01 -9.90 8.01
CA GLY A 123 12.79 -10.24 8.75
C GLY A 123 12.78 -11.67 9.29
N ALA A 124 11.89 -11.94 10.26
CA ALA A 124 11.65 -13.30 10.74
C ALA A 124 11.11 -14.21 9.63
N VAL A 125 10.29 -13.65 8.73
CA VAL A 125 9.61 -14.39 7.64
C VAL A 125 10.59 -15.14 6.76
N ILE A 126 11.66 -14.48 6.29
CA ILE A 126 12.64 -15.17 5.41
C ILE A 126 13.37 -16.30 6.16
N ARG A 127 13.68 -16.10 7.43
CA ARG A 127 14.29 -17.13 8.28
C ARG A 127 13.38 -18.33 8.46
N ASP A 128 12.10 -18.09 8.71
CA ASP A 128 11.09 -19.14 8.86
C ASP A 128 10.90 -19.92 7.56
N ILE A 129 10.81 -19.23 6.43
CA ILE A 129 10.72 -19.88 5.10
C ILE A 129 11.92 -20.77 4.84
N LEU A 130 13.15 -20.26 5.02
CA LEU A 130 14.37 -21.00 4.77
C LEU A 130 14.51 -22.20 5.73
N HIS A 131 14.17 -22.02 7.01
CA HIS A 131 14.19 -23.11 7.98
C HIS A 131 13.20 -24.21 7.60
N ARG A 132 11.96 -23.88 7.21
CA ARG A 132 10.97 -24.88 6.81
C ARG A 132 11.32 -25.59 5.52
N LEU A 133 11.89 -24.88 4.54
CA LEU A 133 12.35 -25.50 3.31
C LEU A 133 13.51 -26.45 3.57
N SER A 134 14.48 -26.05 4.42
CA SER A 134 15.60 -26.91 4.79
C SER A 134 15.14 -28.19 5.45
N ASP A 135 14.17 -28.12 6.36
CA ASP A 135 13.67 -29.29 7.11
C ASP A 135 12.84 -30.26 6.27
N ARG A 136 12.06 -29.72 5.32
CA ARG A 136 11.04 -30.52 4.64
C ARG A 136 11.37 -30.88 3.21
N PHE A 137 11.82 -29.89 2.44
CA PHE A 137 12.14 -30.05 1.04
C PHE A 137 13.14 -28.98 0.60
N PRO A 138 14.44 -29.23 0.72
CA PRO A 138 15.48 -28.31 0.30
C PRO A 138 15.31 -27.92 -1.17
N SER A 139 15.01 -26.64 -1.42
CA SER A 139 14.83 -26.07 -2.75
C SER A 139 15.78 -24.90 -2.95
N HIS A 140 16.09 -24.58 -4.19
CA HIS A 140 16.87 -23.38 -4.48
C HIS A 140 16.01 -22.13 -4.29
N VAL A 141 16.49 -21.17 -3.48
CA VAL A 141 15.74 -19.95 -3.15
C VAL A 141 16.43 -18.73 -3.72
N TYR A 142 15.71 -17.97 -4.54
CA TYR A 142 16.11 -16.62 -4.92
C TYR A 142 15.38 -15.61 -4.04
N LEU A 143 16.13 -14.88 -3.22
CA LEU A 143 15.58 -13.78 -2.44
C LEU A 143 15.67 -12.47 -3.23
N TRP A 144 14.53 -11.82 -3.45
CA TRP A 144 14.46 -10.43 -3.92
C TRP A 144 14.15 -9.54 -2.72
N PRO A 145 15.14 -8.78 -2.21
CA PRO A 145 14.95 -7.96 -1.03
C PRO A 145 14.11 -6.71 -1.35
N VAL A 146 13.06 -6.50 -0.57
CA VAL A 146 12.17 -5.34 -0.68
C VAL A 146 11.82 -4.80 0.70
N ALA A 147 11.41 -3.53 0.77
CA ALA A 147 10.67 -3.04 1.91
C ALA A 147 9.27 -3.66 1.89
N VAL A 148 8.79 -4.17 3.02
CA VAL A 148 7.48 -4.83 3.16
C VAL A 148 6.47 -3.96 3.91
N GLN A 149 6.84 -2.74 4.25
CA GLN A 149 6.00 -1.72 4.87
C GLN A 149 6.57 -0.32 4.60
N GLY A 150 5.74 0.71 4.80
CA GLY A 150 6.13 2.10 4.57
C GLY A 150 6.06 2.51 3.11
N GLU A 151 6.43 3.77 2.87
CA GLU A 151 6.35 4.41 1.56
C GLU A 151 7.17 3.66 0.49
N GLY A 152 6.57 3.51 -0.68
CA GLY A 152 7.20 2.87 -1.84
C GLY A 152 7.34 1.36 -1.77
N SER A 153 6.93 0.70 -0.67
CA SER A 153 7.02 -0.77 -0.53
C SER A 153 6.13 -1.49 -1.55
N ALA A 154 4.92 -1.02 -1.80
CA ALA A 154 4.03 -1.60 -2.82
C ALA A 154 4.68 -1.60 -4.21
N LYS A 155 5.30 -0.49 -4.61
CA LYS A 155 6.01 -0.38 -5.88
C LYS A 155 7.23 -1.30 -5.96
N GLN A 156 7.99 -1.45 -4.87
CA GLN A 156 9.12 -2.38 -4.82
C GLN A 156 8.64 -3.83 -4.98
N ILE A 157 7.56 -4.21 -4.30
CA ILE A 157 6.95 -5.55 -4.40
C ILE A 157 6.46 -5.81 -5.83
N SER A 158 5.69 -4.89 -6.41
CA SER A 158 5.19 -4.99 -7.78
C SER A 158 6.34 -5.15 -8.79
N ASN A 159 7.35 -4.28 -8.71
CA ASN A 159 8.51 -4.35 -9.60
C ASN A 159 9.28 -5.68 -9.44
N ALA A 160 9.38 -6.24 -8.23
CA ALA A 160 10.04 -7.52 -8.00
C ALA A 160 9.27 -8.67 -8.64
N ILE A 161 7.92 -8.67 -8.56
CA ILE A 161 7.07 -9.64 -9.23
C ILE A 161 7.28 -9.57 -10.75
N ASP A 162 7.25 -8.37 -11.32
CA ASP A 162 7.46 -8.15 -12.75
C ASP A 162 8.83 -8.64 -13.22
N LYS A 163 9.88 -8.37 -12.44
CA LYS A 163 11.24 -8.82 -12.74
C LYS A 163 11.37 -10.34 -12.71
N PHE A 164 10.81 -11.01 -11.70
CA PHE A 164 10.81 -12.47 -11.67
C PHE A 164 10.05 -13.08 -12.86
N ASN A 165 8.99 -12.44 -13.32
CA ASN A 165 8.23 -12.89 -14.49
C ASN A 165 8.96 -12.67 -15.83
N GLN A 166 9.96 -11.77 -15.87
CA GLN A 166 10.82 -11.54 -17.05
C GLN A 166 11.94 -12.58 -17.20
N PHE A 167 12.26 -13.35 -16.14
CA PHE A 167 13.24 -14.42 -16.24
C PHE A 167 12.72 -15.55 -17.12
N THR A 168 13.62 -16.13 -17.89
CA THR A 168 13.37 -17.29 -18.76
C THR A 168 14.39 -18.38 -18.45
N ASP A 169 14.23 -19.55 -19.06
CA ASP A 169 15.21 -20.63 -18.92
C ASP A 169 16.56 -20.32 -19.60
N GLU A 170 16.57 -19.31 -20.47
CA GLU A 170 17.77 -18.84 -21.21
C GLU A 170 18.54 -17.76 -20.44
N THR A 171 17.93 -17.16 -19.39
CA THR A 171 18.61 -16.15 -18.57
C THR A 171 19.59 -16.81 -17.59
N THR A 172 20.64 -16.08 -17.20
CA THR A 172 21.62 -16.54 -16.19
C THR A 172 20.93 -16.95 -14.87
N ILE A 173 19.88 -16.23 -14.49
CA ILE A 173 18.99 -16.58 -13.38
C ILE A 173 17.73 -17.18 -14.00
N LYS A 174 17.50 -18.46 -13.75
CA LYS A 174 16.34 -19.19 -14.26
C LYS A 174 15.04 -18.67 -13.63
N LYS A 175 13.96 -18.76 -14.40
CA LYS A 175 12.63 -18.42 -13.89
C LYS A 175 12.26 -19.31 -12.70
N PRO A 176 11.81 -18.75 -11.57
CA PRO A 176 11.27 -19.55 -10.47
C PRO A 176 10.00 -20.31 -10.85
N ASP A 177 9.84 -21.52 -10.34
CA ASP A 177 8.63 -22.33 -10.49
C ASP A 177 7.47 -21.75 -9.69
N LEU A 178 7.79 -21.06 -8.58
CA LEU A 178 6.86 -20.50 -7.62
C LEU A 178 7.40 -19.17 -7.07
N LEU A 179 6.53 -18.20 -6.88
CA LEU A 179 6.83 -16.97 -6.15
C LEU A 179 6.11 -16.95 -4.79
N ILE A 180 6.84 -16.59 -3.75
CA ILE A 180 6.31 -16.31 -2.42
C ILE A 180 6.49 -14.82 -2.16
N VAL A 181 5.39 -14.07 -2.11
CA VAL A 181 5.37 -12.67 -1.69
C VAL A 181 4.89 -12.65 -0.24
N ALA A 182 5.77 -12.27 0.68
CA ALA A 182 5.50 -12.50 2.09
C ALA A 182 5.86 -11.30 2.97
N ARG A 183 5.04 -11.12 4.01
CA ARG A 183 5.24 -10.20 5.10
C ARG A 183 4.74 -10.86 6.40
N GLY A 184 5.39 -10.55 7.52
CA GLY A 184 4.96 -11.00 8.84
C GLY A 184 3.67 -10.33 9.31
N GLY A 185 3.25 -10.62 10.53
CA GLY A 185 2.11 -9.96 11.16
C GLY A 185 2.34 -8.45 11.35
N GLY A 186 1.28 -7.70 11.64
CA GLY A 186 1.29 -6.26 11.87
C GLY A 186 -0.11 -5.68 11.88
N SER A 187 -0.20 -4.38 12.10
CA SER A 187 -1.46 -3.66 12.03
C SER A 187 -2.02 -3.64 10.60
N LEU A 188 -3.27 -3.26 10.45
CA LEU A 188 -3.91 -3.14 9.13
C LEU A 188 -3.18 -2.11 8.25
N GLU A 189 -2.73 -1.02 8.86
CA GLU A 189 -1.94 0.02 8.20
C GLU A 189 -0.59 -0.51 7.69
N ASP A 190 0.09 -1.30 8.51
CA ASP A 190 1.36 -1.93 8.15
C ASP A 190 1.23 -2.91 6.96
N LEU A 191 0.07 -3.56 6.84
CA LEU A 191 -0.24 -4.51 5.78
C LEU A 191 -0.76 -3.83 4.50
N TRP A 192 -1.03 -2.52 4.54
CA TRP A 192 -1.72 -1.81 3.47
C TRP A 192 -0.97 -1.84 2.13
N SER A 193 0.36 -1.91 2.14
CA SER A 193 1.18 -2.03 0.93
C SER A 193 0.85 -3.24 0.05
N PHE A 194 0.18 -4.25 0.61
CA PHE A 194 -0.26 -5.45 -0.11
C PHE A 194 -1.68 -5.31 -0.69
N ASN A 195 -2.31 -4.17 -0.50
CA ASN A 195 -3.65 -3.86 -1.00
C ASN A 195 -3.63 -2.85 -2.17
N GLU A 196 -2.47 -2.47 -2.68
CA GLU A 196 -2.34 -1.55 -3.84
C GLU A 196 -2.34 -2.29 -5.17
#